data_f01c8cd5cda6dc16f0df6da2d63a9698
#
_entry.id   f01c8cd5cda6dc16f0df6da2d63a9698
#
_cell.length_a   1.000
_cell.length_b   1.000
_cell.length_c   1.000
_cell.angle_alpha   90.00
_cell.angle_beta   90.00
_cell.angle_gamma   90.00
#
_symmetry.space_group_name_H-M   'P 1'
#
loop_
_entity.id
_entity.type
_entity.pdbx_description
1 polymer ?
#
loop_
_entity_poly.entity_id
_entity_poly.type
_entity_poly.pdbx_seq_one_letter_code
_entity_poly.pdbx_strand_id
1 'polypeptide(L)'
;LGIFDEVIPMTPQDLPSYIKKSILMRHSYGGGYWAWKPCIIKEILLKYGDNTVVCYADAGCTLKKSNEWTLYFELMEDYDMICFKYRDEYPQWEKFGSTSTKIKHWGKKNTLLF
;
A
#
# COMPACT_ATOMS: atom_id res chain seq x y z
N LEU A 1 -10.30 13.73 -7.31
CA LEU A 1 -10.67 12.86 -8.43
C LEU A 1 -12.14 12.41 -8.36
N GLY A 2 -12.78 12.52 -7.18
CA GLY A 2 -14.16 12.03 -6.95
C GLY A 2 -14.28 10.50 -7.05
N ILE A 3 -13.20 9.78 -6.80
CA ILE A 3 -13.12 8.32 -6.85
C ILE A 3 -13.11 7.75 -5.44
N PHE A 4 -12.55 8.47 -4.49
CA PHE A 4 -12.40 8.08 -3.10
C PHE A 4 -13.36 8.91 -2.23
N ASP A 5 -14.00 8.27 -1.25
CA ASP A 5 -14.86 8.94 -0.28
C ASP A 5 -14.06 9.85 0.65
N GLU A 6 -12.86 9.43 1.00
CA GLU A 6 -11.95 10.18 1.86
C GLU A 6 -10.50 10.10 1.36
N VAL A 7 -9.76 11.19 1.51
CA VAL A 7 -8.32 11.25 1.25
C VAL A 7 -7.63 11.67 2.54
N ILE A 8 -6.74 10.83 3.03
CA ILE A 8 -6.07 11.02 4.31
C ILE A 8 -4.58 11.30 4.06
N PRO A 9 -4.16 12.57 3.95
CA PRO A 9 -2.75 12.90 3.89
C PRO A 9 -2.08 12.59 5.22
N MET A 10 -0.98 11.86 5.19
CA MET A 10 -0.25 11.46 6.39
C MET A 10 1.19 11.92 6.36
N THR A 11 1.69 12.32 7.51
CA THR A 11 3.06 12.73 7.77
C THR A 11 3.71 11.79 8.80
N PRO A 12 5.02 11.83 9.02
CA PRO A 12 5.66 11.06 10.07
C PRO A 12 5.08 11.29 11.48
N GLN A 13 4.48 12.47 11.71
CA GLN A 13 3.84 12.81 12.98
C GLN A 13 2.56 12.02 13.24
N ASP A 14 1.88 11.60 12.19
CA ASP A 14 0.61 10.87 12.24
C ASP A 14 0.79 9.37 12.48
N LEU A 15 2.04 8.89 12.45
CA LEU A 15 2.33 7.48 12.68
C LEU A 15 1.90 7.04 14.09
N PRO A 16 1.37 5.83 14.25
CA PRO A 16 1.04 5.25 15.55
C PRO A 16 2.24 5.25 16.50
N SER A 17 1.98 5.46 17.79
CA SER A 17 3.05 5.57 18.79
C SER A 17 3.92 4.32 18.89
N TYR A 18 3.35 3.16 18.68
CA TYR A 18 4.09 1.89 18.72
C TYR A 18 5.11 1.78 17.59
N ILE A 19 4.79 2.27 16.39
CA ILE A 19 5.77 2.25 15.28
C ILE A 19 6.83 3.34 15.47
N LYS A 20 6.46 4.54 15.92
CA LYS A 20 7.43 5.62 16.23
C LYS A 20 8.50 5.18 17.23
N LYS A 21 8.11 4.37 18.22
CA LYS A 21 8.98 3.81 19.25
C LYS A 21 9.75 2.57 18.79
N SER A 22 9.43 2.00 17.64
CA SER A 22 10.10 0.82 17.13
C SER A 22 11.58 1.08 16.86
N ILE A 23 12.41 0.10 17.14
CA ILE A 23 13.85 0.14 16.81
C ILE A 23 14.08 0.31 15.30
N LEU A 24 13.17 -0.16 14.47
CA LEU A 24 13.24 0.00 13.02
C LEU A 24 13.27 1.47 12.59
N MET A 25 12.57 2.34 13.32
CA MET A 25 12.52 3.78 13.02
C MET A 25 13.84 4.50 13.28
N ARG A 26 14.82 3.85 13.91
CA ARG A 26 16.19 4.38 14.08
C ARG A 26 17.02 4.32 12.79
N HIS A 27 16.58 3.53 11.81
CA HIS A 27 17.26 3.43 10.52
C HIS A 27 16.76 4.52 9.58
N SER A 28 17.68 5.28 8.99
CA SER A 28 17.36 6.36 8.05
C SER A 28 16.82 5.84 6.71
N TYR A 29 17.27 4.66 6.27
CA TYR A 29 16.84 4.07 5.01
C TYR A 29 15.35 3.76 5.02
N GLY A 30 14.61 4.40 4.10
CA GLY A 30 13.15 4.27 4.01
C GLY A 30 12.40 4.68 5.28
N GLY A 31 13.03 5.51 6.16
CA GLY A 31 12.42 5.87 7.44
C GLY A 31 12.06 4.65 8.28
N GLY A 32 13.00 3.72 8.46
CA GLY A 32 12.77 2.46 9.17
C GLY A 32 12.39 1.31 8.24
N TYR A 33 13.03 1.21 7.09
CA TYR A 33 12.79 0.18 6.08
C TYR A 33 11.34 0.10 5.60
N TRP A 34 10.65 1.25 5.55
CA TRP A 34 9.22 1.34 5.19
C TRP A 34 8.27 0.50 6.05
N ALA A 35 8.71 0.04 7.23
CA ALA A 35 7.88 -0.77 8.13
C ALA A 35 6.61 -0.04 8.60
N TRP A 36 6.59 1.28 8.51
CA TRP A 36 5.43 2.11 8.84
C TRP A 36 4.28 1.98 7.82
N LYS A 37 4.55 1.66 6.54
CA LYS A 37 3.51 1.55 5.49
C LYS A 37 2.42 0.53 5.86
N PRO A 38 2.73 -0.74 6.14
CA PRO A 38 1.70 -1.69 6.53
C PRO A 38 1.01 -1.33 7.85
N CYS A 39 1.71 -0.61 8.74
CA CYS A 39 1.11 -0.18 10.00
C CYS A 39 -0.01 0.85 9.79
N ILE A 40 0.22 1.87 8.96
CA ILE A 40 -0.82 2.87 8.69
C ILE A 40 -1.99 2.28 7.92
N ILE A 41 -1.74 1.38 6.95
CA ILE A 41 -2.81 0.68 6.23
C ILE A 41 -3.68 -0.11 7.21
N LYS A 42 -3.04 -0.86 8.12
CA LYS A 42 -3.73 -1.61 9.16
C LYS A 42 -4.59 -0.72 10.04
N GLU A 43 -4.06 0.41 10.51
CA GLU A 43 -4.82 1.34 11.37
C GLU A 43 -6.05 1.91 10.65
N ILE A 44 -5.92 2.22 9.36
CA ILE A 44 -7.04 2.70 8.55
C ILE A 44 -8.11 1.60 8.40
N LEU A 45 -7.71 0.38 8.06
CA LEU A 45 -8.64 -0.75 7.95
C LEU A 45 -9.36 -1.03 9.29
N LEU A 46 -8.65 -0.96 10.41
CA LEU A 46 -9.26 -1.12 11.73
C LEU A 46 -10.23 0.01 12.08
N LYS A 47 -9.93 1.23 11.66
CA LYS A 47 -10.78 2.41 11.92
C LYS A 47 -12.09 2.36 11.16
N TYR A 48 -12.06 1.98 9.89
CA TYR A 48 -13.21 2.02 9.00
C TYR A 48 -13.96 0.68 8.90
N GLY A 49 -13.31 -0.41 9.32
CA GLY A 49 -13.92 -1.74 9.40
C GLY A 49 -14.02 -2.47 8.07
N ASP A 50 -14.82 -3.54 8.09
CA ASP A 50 -15.05 -4.40 6.93
C ASP A 50 -15.71 -3.64 5.78
N ASN A 51 -15.53 -4.12 4.57
CA ASN A 51 -15.98 -3.49 3.32
C ASN A 51 -15.33 -2.15 2.99
N THR A 52 -14.18 -1.84 3.59
CA THR A 52 -13.38 -0.66 3.27
C THR A 52 -12.26 -1.03 2.33
N VAL A 53 -12.18 -0.33 1.20
CA VAL A 53 -11.05 -0.43 0.27
C VAL A 53 -10.06 0.69 0.56
N VAL A 54 -8.82 0.34 0.87
CA VAL A 54 -7.74 1.30 1.14
C VAL A 54 -6.79 1.34 -0.05
N CYS A 55 -6.66 2.50 -0.67
CA CYS A 55 -5.63 2.76 -1.67
C CYS A 55 -4.46 3.50 -1.02
N TYR A 56 -3.31 2.84 -0.92
CA TYR A 56 -2.09 3.48 -0.47
C TYR A 56 -1.30 4.03 -1.67
N ALA A 57 -0.90 5.28 -1.60
CA ALA A 57 -0.02 5.91 -2.57
C ALA A 57 1.09 6.69 -1.87
N ASP A 58 2.33 6.54 -2.32
CA ASP A 58 3.44 7.40 -1.85
C ASP A 58 3.21 8.85 -2.29
N ALA A 59 3.73 9.81 -1.52
CA ALA A 59 3.57 11.24 -1.79
C ALA A 59 4.09 11.69 -3.17
N GLY A 60 5.01 10.93 -3.77
CA GLY A 60 5.49 11.17 -5.13
C GLY A 60 4.58 10.61 -6.24
N CYS A 61 3.52 9.90 -5.89
CA CYS A 61 2.60 9.33 -6.86
C CYS A 61 1.54 10.35 -7.30
N THR A 62 1.18 10.31 -8.57
CA THR A 62 0.04 11.06 -9.11
C THR A 62 -1.02 10.08 -9.55
N LEU A 63 -2.16 10.08 -8.86
CA LEU A 63 -3.31 9.27 -9.25
C LEU A 63 -4.06 9.98 -10.38
N LYS A 64 -4.30 9.28 -11.46
CA LYS A 64 -5.03 9.80 -12.62
C LYS A 64 -6.48 9.35 -12.57
N LYS A 65 -7.38 10.20 -13.06
CA LYS A 65 -8.76 9.80 -13.30
C LYS A 65 -8.78 8.81 -14.48
N SER A 66 -9.32 7.62 -14.25
CA SER A 66 -9.42 6.56 -15.24
C SER A 66 -10.64 5.69 -14.92
N ASN A 67 -11.22 5.08 -15.94
CA ASN A 67 -12.28 4.08 -15.76
C ASN A 67 -11.75 2.76 -15.15
N GLU A 68 -10.45 2.57 -15.15
CA GLU A 68 -9.80 1.42 -14.50
C GLU A 68 -10.06 1.35 -13.00
N TRP A 69 -10.35 2.47 -12.35
CA TRP A 69 -10.71 2.48 -10.93
C TRP A 69 -11.96 1.64 -10.63
N THR A 70 -12.95 1.67 -11.51
CA THR A 70 -14.14 0.83 -11.37
C THR A 70 -13.75 -0.65 -11.39
N LEU A 71 -12.89 -1.05 -12.34
CA LEU A 71 -12.37 -2.41 -12.41
C LEU A 71 -11.61 -2.80 -11.13
N TYR A 72 -10.78 -1.92 -10.59
CA TYR A 72 -10.04 -2.23 -9.35
C TYR A 72 -10.98 -2.42 -8.17
N PHE A 73 -12.03 -1.62 -8.05
CA PHE A 73 -13.02 -1.80 -6.99
C PHE A 73 -13.82 -3.10 -7.14
N GLU A 74 -14.24 -3.45 -8.36
CA GLU A 74 -14.89 -4.72 -8.65
C GLU A 74 -13.99 -5.91 -8.30
N LEU A 75 -12.70 -5.85 -8.64
CA LEU A 75 -11.75 -6.89 -8.30
C LEU A 75 -11.54 -7.03 -6.78
N MET A 76 -11.67 -5.96 -6.02
CA MET A 76 -11.56 -6.01 -4.55
C MET A 76 -12.76 -6.70 -3.88
N GLU A 77 -13.82 -7.03 -4.60
CA GLU A 77 -14.90 -7.88 -4.09
C GLU A 77 -14.43 -9.34 -3.94
N ASP A 78 -13.51 -9.78 -4.81
CA ASP A 78 -13.01 -11.15 -4.85
C ASP A 78 -11.59 -11.32 -4.27
N TYR A 79 -10.85 -10.22 -4.13
CA TYR A 79 -9.44 -10.23 -3.72
C TYR A 79 -9.19 -9.32 -2.53
N ASP A 80 -8.39 -9.81 -1.57
CA ASP A 80 -8.02 -9.01 -0.39
C ASP A 80 -6.99 -7.92 -0.70
N MET A 81 -6.24 -8.06 -1.80
CA MET A 81 -5.18 -7.13 -2.16
C MET A 81 -4.89 -7.12 -3.65
N ILE A 82 -4.74 -5.94 -4.21
CA ILE A 82 -4.26 -5.72 -5.57
C ILE A 82 -2.86 -5.10 -5.51
N CYS A 83 -1.92 -5.70 -6.22
CA CYS A 83 -0.55 -5.19 -6.34
C CYS A 83 -0.18 -4.98 -7.79
N PHE A 84 0.53 -3.92 -8.08
CA PHE A 84 1.01 -3.62 -9.43
C PHE A 84 2.45 -4.11 -9.60
N LYS A 85 2.69 -4.85 -10.66
CA LYS A 85 4.03 -5.34 -11.01
C LYS A 85 4.80 -4.26 -11.78
N TYR A 86 6.04 -4.00 -11.38
CA TYR A 86 6.92 -3.16 -12.18
C TYR A 86 7.27 -3.83 -13.51
N ARG A 87 7.42 -3.02 -14.54
CA ARG A 87 7.92 -3.47 -15.85
C ARG A 87 9.38 -3.88 -15.75
N ASP A 88 9.82 -4.77 -16.65
CA ASP A 88 11.19 -5.28 -16.66
C ASP A 88 12.26 -4.24 -16.95
N GLU A 89 11.88 -3.12 -17.54
CA GLU A 89 12.73 -1.96 -17.83
C GLU A 89 13.17 -1.15 -16.61
N TYR A 90 12.53 -1.35 -15.46
CA TYR A 90 12.91 -0.65 -14.24
C TYR A 90 14.22 -1.15 -13.65
N PRO A 91 14.96 -0.30 -12.91
CA PRO A 91 16.21 -0.68 -12.27
C PRO A 91 16.09 -1.88 -11.33
N GLN A 92 17.16 -2.65 -11.23
CA GLN A 92 17.17 -3.88 -10.42
C GLN A 92 16.81 -3.65 -8.95
N TRP A 93 17.23 -2.52 -8.37
CA TRP A 93 16.92 -2.19 -6.98
C TRP A 93 15.42 -1.93 -6.76
N GLU A 94 14.70 -1.41 -7.73
CA GLU A 94 13.24 -1.27 -7.69
C GLU A 94 12.55 -2.63 -7.83
N LYS A 95 13.09 -3.51 -8.68
CA LYS A 95 12.62 -4.89 -8.80
C LYS A 95 12.68 -5.66 -7.47
N PHE A 96 13.70 -5.43 -6.66
CA PHE A 96 13.81 -6.02 -5.33
C PHE A 96 12.78 -5.47 -4.33
N GLY A 97 12.35 -4.23 -4.48
CA GLY A 97 11.31 -3.62 -3.67
C GLY A 97 9.91 -4.15 -3.97
N SER A 98 9.65 -4.49 -5.24
CA SER A 98 8.33 -4.88 -5.76
C SER A 98 8.11 -6.39 -5.84
N THR A 99 8.88 -7.19 -5.19
CA THR A 99 9.00 -8.61 -5.43
C THR A 99 7.66 -9.36 -5.49
N SER A 100 7.27 -9.72 -6.70
CA SER A 100 6.28 -10.78 -6.95
C SER A 100 6.56 -12.08 -6.16
N THR A 101 7.82 -12.32 -5.82
CA THR A 101 8.24 -13.46 -4.98
C THR A 101 7.88 -13.29 -3.51
N LYS A 102 7.92 -12.08 -2.96
CA LYS A 102 7.53 -11.82 -1.56
C LYS A 102 6.02 -11.76 -1.40
N ILE A 103 5.31 -11.22 -2.38
CA ILE A 103 3.85 -11.16 -2.38
C ILE A 103 3.23 -12.56 -2.45
N LYS A 104 3.83 -13.49 -3.19
CA LYS A 104 3.42 -14.91 -3.20
C LYS A 104 3.40 -15.59 -1.83
N HIS A 105 4.12 -15.03 -0.85
CA HIS A 105 4.14 -15.56 0.52
C HIS A 105 3.11 -14.92 1.44
N TRP A 106 2.57 -13.75 1.09
CA TRP A 106 1.66 -12.99 1.93
C TRP A 106 0.18 -13.25 1.61
N GLY A 107 -0.15 -13.55 0.37
CA GLY A 107 -1.52 -13.79 -0.06
C GLY A 107 -1.70 -15.18 -0.62
N LYS A 108 -1.97 -16.17 0.23
CA LYS A 108 -2.11 -17.56 -0.26
C LYS A 108 -3.37 -17.81 -1.10
N LYS A 109 -4.36 -16.94 -1.08
CA LYS A 109 -5.62 -17.15 -1.81
C LYS A 109 -6.14 -15.98 -2.62
N ASN A 110 -5.92 -14.73 -2.23
CA ASN A 110 -6.67 -13.60 -2.76
C ASN A 110 -5.78 -12.38 -3.13
N THR A 111 -4.62 -12.60 -3.72
CA THR A 111 -3.79 -11.50 -4.22
C THR A 111 -3.74 -11.52 -5.73
N LEU A 112 -4.21 -10.45 -6.37
CA LEU A 112 -4.12 -10.23 -7.80
C LEU A 112 -2.90 -9.35 -8.12
N LEU A 113 -2.09 -9.76 -9.11
CA LEU A 113 -0.92 -9.05 -9.60
C LEU A 113 -1.17 -8.60 -11.03
N PHE A 114 -1.03 -7.31 -11.29
CA PHE A 114 -1.03 -6.71 -12.62
C PHE A 114 0.37 -6.39 -13.10
#